data_2c09ca750d202c07638100bd4e5adeec
#
_entry.id   2c09ca750d202c07638100bd4e5adeec
#
_cell.length_a   1.000
_cell.length_b   1.000
_cell.length_c   1.000
_cell.angle_alpha   90.00
_cell.angle_beta   90.00
_cell.angle_gamma   90.00
#
_symmetry.space_group_name_H-M   'P 1'
#
loop_
_entity.id
_entity.type
_entity.pdbx_description
1 polymer ?
#
loop_
_entity_poly.entity_id
_entity_poly.type
_entity_poly.pdbx_seq_one_letter_code
_entity_poly.pdbx_strand_id
1 'polypeptide(L)'
;MALTQMALDSLDFDATVALAATVAPHVDILEIGTPCIKHNGIKLLETLRAKFPNNKILVDLKTMDAGFYEAEPFYKAGADIVTVLGVADIGTIKGVIDVANKYGKKAQVDLINVADKKARTQEVAKLGAHIIGVHTGLD
;
A
#
# COMPACT_ATOMS: atom_id res chain seq x y z
N MET A 1 13.54 -15.69 -2.51
CA MET A 1 12.50 -16.25 -1.63
C MET A 1 11.26 -15.36 -1.74
N ALA A 2 10.06 -15.93 -1.89
CA ALA A 2 8.82 -15.16 -1.91
C ALA A 2 8.50 -14.64 -0.50
N LEU A 3 7.94 -13.43 -0.41
CA LEU A 3 7.41 -12.88 0.83
C LEU A 3 5.92 -13.21 0.94
N THR A 4 5.46 -13.41 2.18
CA THR A 4 4.04 -13.63 2.47
C THR A 4 3.38 -12.33 2.94
N GLN A 5 2.16 -12.09 2.50
CA GLN A 5 1.40 -10.88 2.81
C GLN A 5 -0.01 -11.25 3.25
N MET A 6 -0.50 -10.62 4.31
CA MET A 6 -1.87 -10.78 4.83
C MET A 6 -2.62 -9.47 4.75
N ALA A 7 -3.74 -9.46 4.03
CA ALA A 7 -4.65 -8.32 3.98
C ALA A 7 -5.58 -8.27 5.20
N LEU A 8 -5.64 -7.12 5.85
CA LEU A 8 -6.50 -6.81 6.98
C LEU A 8 -7.65 -5.93 6.47
N ASP A 9 -8.82 -6.54 6.28
CA ASP A 9 -9.97 -5.89 5.62
C ASP A 9 -11.13 -5.58 6.58
N SER A 10 -10.99 -5.85 7.88
CA SER A 10 -12.00 -5.48 8.87
C SER A 10 -12.16 -3.97 8.97
N LEU A 11 -13.37 -3.51 9.16
CA LEU A 11 -13.67 -2.10 9.44
C LEU A 11 -13.47 -1.76 10.93
N ASP A 12 -13.54 -2.74 11.81
CA ASP A 12 -13.36 -2.56 13.24
C ASP A 12 -11.87 -2.41 13.59
N PHE A 13 -11.54 -1.33 14.30
CA PHE A 13 -10.16 -1.00 14.67
C PHE A 13 -9.53 -2.07 15.58
N ASP A 14 -10.22 -2.42 16.65
CA ASP A 14 -9.68 -3.35 17.66
C ASP A 14 -9.60 -4.77 17.11
N ALA A 15 -10.59 -5.21 16.32
CA ALA A 15 -10.57 -6.49 15.63
C ALA A 15 -9.41 -6.58 14.64
N THR A 16 -9.12 -5.49 13.92
CA THR A 16 -7.96 -5.41 12.99
C THR A 16 -6.64 -5.56 13.75
N VAL A 17 -6.48 -4.86 14.86
CA VAL A 17 -5.26 -4.95 15.70
C VAL A 17 -5.11 -6.36 16.27
N ALA A 18 -6.20 -6.99 16.72
CA ALA A 18 -6.17 -8.36 17.25
C ALA A 18 -5.81 -9.39 16.15
N LEU A 19 -6.38 -9.26 14.96
CA LEU A 19 -6.05 -10.12 13.82
C LEU A 19 -4.58 -9.95 13.43
N ALA A 20 -4.10 -8.70 13.35
CA ALA A 20 -2.70 -8.41 13.06
C ALA A 20 -1.77 -9.09 14.08
N ALA A 21 -2.10 -9.06 15.37
CA ALA A 21 -1.31 -9.72 16.42
C ALA A 21 -1.24 -11.25 16.22
N THR A 22 -2.33 -11.86 15.74
CA THR A 22 -2.38 -13.29 15.47
C THR A 22 -1.51 -13.67 14.27
N VAL A 23 -1.51 -12.86 13.21
CA VAL A 23 -0.87 -13.23 11.94
C VAL A 23 0.56 -12.71 11.80
N ALA A 24 0.93 -11.64 12.50
CA ALA A 24 2.24 -10.99 12.37
C ALA A 24 3.44 -11.94 12.51
N PRO A 25 3.44 -12.96 13.41
CA PRO A 25 4.55 -13.92 13.50
C PRO A 25 4.69 -14.83 12.28
N HIS A 26 3.69 -14.90 11.41
CA HIS A 26 3.60 -15.87 10.31
C HIS A 26 3.72 -15.24 8.93
N VAL A 27 3.78 -13.90 8.85
CA VAL A 27 3.83 -13.17 7.58
C VAL A 27 4.94 -12.13 7.57
N ASP A 28 5.43 -11.78 6.38
CA ASP A 28 6.44 -10.75 6.21
C ASP A 28 5.81 -9.34 6.13
N ILE A 29 4.62 -9.26 5.56
CA ILE A 29 3.92 -8.00 5.28
C ILE A 29 2.50 -8.05 5.88
N LEU A 30 2.17 -7.04 6.67
CA LEU A 30 0.80 -6.74 7.08
C LEU A 30 0.26 -5.67 6.13
N GLU A 31 -0.83 -5.96 5.44
CA GLU A 31 -1.49 -5.00 4.57
C GLU A 31 -2.72 -4.43 5.27
N ILE A 32 -2.80 -3.11 5.38
CA ILE A 32 -4.03 -2.42 5.76
C ILE A 32 -4.85 -2.25 4.49
N GLY A 33 -5.92 -3.05 4.35
CA GLY A 33 -6.78 -3.06 3.17
C GLY A 33 -7.48 -1.72 2.96
N THR A 34 -7.89 -1.46 1.72
CA THR A 34 -8.48 -0.15 1.34
C THR A 34 -9.72 0.22 2.17
N PRO A 35 -10.70 -0.67 2.40
CA PRO A 35 -11.83 -0.34 3.27
C PRO A 35 -11.40 -0.05 4.70
N CYS A 36 -10.44 -0.83 5.19
CA CYS A 36 -9.92 -0.71 6.55
C CYS A 36 -9.24 0.64 6.79
N ILE A 37 -8.34 1.06 5.90
CA ILE A 37 -7.66 2.35 6.04
C ILE A 37 -8.59 3.54 5.84
N LYS A 38 -9.54 3.44 4.91
CA LYS A 38 -10.53 4.51 4.70
C LYS A 38 -11.44 4.71 5.90
N HIS A 39 -11.76 3.65 6.63
CA HIS A 39 -12.60 3.72 7.83
C HIS A 39 -11.82 4.22 9.06
N ASN A 40 -10.60 3.73 9.26
CA ASN A 40 -9.83 3.91 10.49
C ASN A 40 -8.75 5.01 10.43
N GLY A 41 -8.35 5.40 9.22
CA GLY A 41 -7.36 6.45 9.00
C GLY A 41 -5.96 6.11 9.50
N ILE A 42 -5.10 7.12 9.51
CA ILE A 42 -3.66 7.01 9.82
C ILE A 42 -3.37 6.46 11.23
N LYS A 43 -4.31 6.67 12.16
CA LYS A 43 -4.21 6.18 13.55
C LYS A 43 -4.01 4.67 13.63
N LEU A 44 -4.66 3.91 12.75
CA LEU A 44 -4.48 2.46 12.68
C LEU A 44 -3.06 2.10 12.25
N LEU A 45 -2.53 2.78 11.23
CA LEU A 45 -1.15 2.56 10.79
C LEU A 45 -0.15 2.83 11.91
N GLU A 46 -0.28 3.96 12.61
CA GLU A 46 0.60 4.29 13.75
C GLU A 46 0.55 3.22 14.84
N THR A 47 -0.66 2.72 15.15
CA THR A 47 -0.86 1.65 16.13
C THR A 47 -0.20 0.34 15.70
N LEU A 48 -0.40 -0.08 14.46
CA LEU A 48 0.22 -1.30 13.93
C LEU A 48 1.73 -1.17 13.85
N ARG A 49 2.26 -0.01 13.43
CA ARG A 49 3.71 0.23 13.40
C ARG A 49 4.34 0.12 14.78
N ALA A 50 3.70 0.68 15.80
CA ALA A 50 4.20 0.61 17.17
C ALA A 50 4.20 -0.82 17.73
N LYS A 51 3.18 -1.61 17.39
CA LYS A 51 3.03 -3.00 17.87
C LYS A 51 3.87 -4.02 17.08
N PHE A 52 4.08 -3.80 15.79
CA PHE A 52 4.75 -4.75 14.89
C PHE A 52 5.93 -4.10 14.17
N PRO A 53 7.01 -3.73 14.91
CA PRO A 53 8.14 -3.00 14.34
C PRO A 53 8.93 -3.81 13.31
N ASN A 54 8.89 -5.14 13.37
CA ASN A 54 9.66 -6.03 12.50
C ASN A 54 8.93 -6.42 11.21
N ASN A 55 7.61 -6.29 11.16
CA ASN A 55 6.85 -6.54 9.93
C ASN A 55 6.93 -5.33 8.99
N LYS A 56 6.92 -5.59 7.70
CA LYS A 56 6.61 -4.53 6.74
C LYS A 56 5.12 -4.21 6.81
N ILE A 57 4.77 -2.94 6.66
CA ILE A 57 3.38 -2.52 6.58
C ILE A 57 3.13 -1.90 5.21
N LEU A 58 2.19 -2.50 4.48
CA LEU A 58 1.63 -1.96 3.26
C LEU A 58 0.30 -1.27 3.58
N VAL A 59 0.13 -0.05 3.07
CA VAL A 59 -1.14 0.67 3.16
C VAL A 59 -1.76 0.74 1.76
N ASP A 60 -2.90 0.06 1.60
CA ASP A 60 -3.61 0.00 0.32
C ASP A 60 -4.52 1.21 0.13
N LEU A 61 -3.90 2.37 -0.16
CA LEU A 61 -4.60 3.65 -0.36
C LEU A 61 -5.40 3.68 -1.65
N LYS A 62 -4.95 2.93 -2.68
CA LYS A 62 -5.49 3.05 -4.03
C LYS A 62 -5.57 4.52 -4.48
N THR A 63 -4.46 5.26 -4.26
CA THR A 63 -4.35 6.66 -4.62
C THR A 63 -4.69 6.87 -6.09
N MET A 64 -5.60 7.80 -6.37
CA MET A 64 -6.06 8.11 -7.74
C MET A 64 -5.67 9.51 -8.19
N ASP A 65 -5.38 10.43 -7.26
CA ASP A 65 -5.02 11.82 -7.51
C ASP A 65 -4.03 12.32 -6.44
N ALA A 66 -3.37 13.47 -6.67
CA ALA A 66 -2.50 14.14 -5.72
C ALA A 66 -1.45 13.23 -5.04
N GLY A 67 -0.81 12.33 -5.82
CA GLY A 67 -0.03 11.20 -5.34
C GLY A 67 0.99 11.50 -4.25
N PHE A 68 1.81 12.56 -4.42
CA PHE A 68 2.78 12.95 -3.40
C PHE A 68 2.10 13.40 -2.10
N TYR A 69 1.08 14.24 -2.22
CA TYR A 69 0.37 14.84 -1.09
C TYR A 69 -0.39 13.80 -0.26
N GLU A 70 -1.08 12.86 -0.92
CA GLU A 70 -1.82 11.80 -0.23
C GLU A 70 -0.91 10.77 0.44
N ALA A 71 0.18 10.36 -0.23
CA ALA A 71 1.04 9.29 0.27
C ALA A 71 2.02 9.75 1.37
N GLU A 72 2.48 11.01 1.35
CA GLU A 72 3.52 11.48 2.28
C GLU A 72 3.18 11.27 3.75
N PRO A 73 1.96 11.61 4.25
CA PRO A 73 1.59 11.39 5.65
C PRO A 73 1.72 9.93 6.10
N PHE A 74 1.40 8.99 5.21
CA PHE A 74 1.48 7.55 5.52
C PHE A 74 2.92 7.05 5.61
N TYR A 75 3.82 7.51 4.74
CA TYR A 75 5.25 7.20 4.89
C TYR A 75 5.81 7.79 6.17
N LYS A 76 5.45 9.02 6.54
CA LYS A 76 5.84 9.64 7.82
C LYS A 76 5.33 8.84 9.03
N ALA A 77 4.13 8.28 8.95
CA ALA A 77 3.53 7.47 10.01
C ALA A 77 4.07 6.03 10.07
N GLY A 78 4.95 5.63 9.15
CA GLY A 78 5.65 4.35 9.22
C GLY A 78 5.22 3.29 8.21
N ALA A 79 4.50 3.64 7.15
CA ALA A 79 4.26 2.74 6.03
C ALA A 79 5.58 2.39 5.33
N ASP A 80 5.75 1.12 4.96
CA ASP A 80 6.87 0.66 4.13
C ASP A 80 6.51 0.64 2.66
N ILE A 81 5.23 0.44 2.36
CA ILE A 81 4.69 0.37 1.00
C ILE A 81 3.35 1.10 0.99
N VAL A 82 3.13 1.93 -0.04
CA VAL A 82 1.83 2.57 -0.30
C VAL A 82 1.41 2.26 -1.72
N THR A 83 0.12 2.04 -1.94
CA THR A 83 -0.41 1.74 -3.28
C THR A 83 -0.93 2.98 -4.00
N VAL A 84 -0.72 2.99 -5.31
CA VAL A 84 -1.32 3.92 -6.25
C VAL A 84 -1.96 3.13 -7.39
N LEU A 85 -3.12 3.59 -7.88
CA LEU A 85 -3.81 2.92 -8.97
C LEU A 85 -3.05 3.07 -10.29
N GLY A 86 -2.88 1.97 -11.01
CA GLY A 86 -2.29 1.96 -12.34
C GLY A 86 -3.14 2.67 -13.40
N VAL A 87 -4.42 2.90 -13.12
CA VAL A 87 -5.32 3.71 -13.97
C VAL A 87 -5.24 5.21 -13.67
N ALA A 88 -4.50 5.62 -12.64
CA ALA A 88 -4.28 7.03 -12.33
C ALA A 88 -3.41 7.71 -13.39
N ASP A 89 -3.42 9.04 -13.38
CA ASP A 89 -2.53 9.82 -14.23
C ASP A 89 -1.05 9.53 -13.90
N ILE A 90 -0.20 9.63 -14.91
CA ILE A 90 1.25 9.40 -14.78
C ILE A 90 1.88 10.34 -13.72
N GLY A 91 1.41 11.58 -13.65
CA GLY A 91 1.84 12.54 -12.64
C GLY A 91 1.53 12.07 -11.21
N THR A 92 0.36 11.48 -10.99
CA THR A 92 -0.05 10.91 -9.70
C THR A 92 0.83 9.72 -9.33
N ILE A 93 1.03 8.77 -10.26
CA ILE A 93 1.88 7.59 -10.05
C ILE A 93 3.30 8.02 -9.72
N LYS A 94 3.86 8.95 -10.51
CA LYS A 94 5.20 9.49 -10.28
C LYS A 94 5.30 10.19 -8.91
N GLY A 95 4.27 10.93 -8.50
CA GLY A 95 4.23 11.58 -7.19
C GLY A 95 4.37 10.57 -6.03
N VAL A 96 3.68 9.43 -6.08
CA VAL A 96 3.82 8.39 -5.05
C VAL A 96 5.20 7.73 -5.09
N ILE A 97 5.75 7.49 -6.29
CA ILE A 97 7.12 6.96 -6.44
C ILE A 97 8.15 7.92 -5.85
N ASP A 98 8.05 9.21 -6.15
CA ASP A 98 8.99 10.24 -5.71
C ASP A 98 8.97 10.36 -4.17
N VAL A 99 7.78 10.36 -3.55
CA VAL A 99 7.71 10.41 -2.09
C VAL A 99 8.19 9.11 -1.42
N ALA A 100 7.94 7.95 -2.03
CA ALA A 100 8.51 6.69 -1.56
C ALA A 100 10.04 6.75 -1.55
N ASN A 101 10.64 7.22 -2.64
CA ASN A 101 12.10 7.41 -2.75
C ASN A 101 12.63 8.40 -1.69
N LYS A 102 11.94 9.50 -1.45
CA LYS A 102 12.29 10.50 -0.43
C LYS A 102 12.42 9.88 0.96
N TYR A 103 11.57 8.91 1.29
CA TYR A 103 11.59 8.23 2.60
C TYR A 103 12.34 6.89 2.59
N GLY A 104 13.00 6.50 1.48
CA GLY A 104 13.67 5.20 1.35
C GLY A 104 12.70 4.02 1.45
N LYS A 105 11.46 4.20 0.99
CA LYS A 105 10.34 3.25 1.03
C LYS A 105 9.98 2.80 -0.38
N LYS A 106 8.85 2.10 -0.53
CA LYS A 106 8.40 1.54 -1.81
C LYS A 106 7.00 2.02 -2.19
N ALA A 107 6.80 2.25 -3.48
CA ALA A 107 5.50 2.47 -4.09
C ALA A 107 5.09 1.20 -4.86
N GLN A 108 3.85 0.75 -4.66
CA GLN A 108 3.25 -0.32 -5.44
C GLN A 108 2.21 0.26 -6.39
N VAL A 109 2.34 -0.04 -7.68
CA VAL A 109 1.33 0.32 -8.68
C VAL A 109 0.36 -0.85 -8.80
N ASP A 110 -0.91 -0.62 -8.43
CA ASP A 110 -1.98 -1.61 -8.49
C ASP A 110 -2.63 -1.61 -9.87
N LEU A 111 -2.59 -2.75 -10.56
CA LEU A 111 -3.11 -2.91 -11.92
C LEU A 111 -4.61 -3.25 -11.99
N ILE A 112 -5.35 -3.11 -10.88
CA ILE A 112 -6.82 -3.26 -10.91
C ILE A 112 -7.40 -2.33 -11.99
N ASN A 113 -8.36 -2.83 -12.75
CA ASN A 113 -9.05 -2.11 -13.83
C ASN A 113 -8.16 -1.54 -14.96
N VAL A 114 -6.86 -1.85 -14.99
CA VAL A 114 -6.00 -1.50 -16.11
C VAL A 114 -6.34 -2.41 -17.31
N ALA A 115 -6.72 -1.82 -18.43
CA ALA A 115 -7.13 -2.55 -19.62
C ALA A 115 -5.95 -3.33 -20.25
N ASP A 116 -4.84 -2.65 -20.52
CA ASP A 116 -3.60 -3.28 -21.00
C ASP A 116 -2.55 -3.31 -19.87
N LYS A 117 -2.62 -4.37 -19.07
CA LYS A 117 -1.73 -4.55 -17.92
C LYS A 117 -0.26 -4.65 -18.34
N LYS A 118 0.02 -5.26 -19.51
CA LYS A 118 1.39 -5.42 -20.00
C LYS A 118 2.02 -4.07 -20.38
N ALA A 119 1.32 -3.29 -21.19
CA ALA A 119 1.79 -1.97 -21.61
C ALA A 119 1.95 -1.04 -20.38
N ARG A 120 0.97 -1.03 -19.50
CA ARG A 120 1.02 -0.19 -18.29
C ARG A 120 2.14 -0.59 -17.36
N THR A 121 2.39 -1.89 -17.17
CA THR A 121 3.54 -2.37 -16.38
C THR A 121 4.85 -1.85 -16.92
N GLN A 122 5.06 -1.92 -18.24
CA GLN A 122 6.28 -1.41 -18.87
C GLN A 122 6.45 0.10 -18.68
N GLU A 123 5.36 0.85 -18.79
CA GLU A 123 5.34 2.29 -18.61
C GLU A 123 5.71 2.69 -17.18
N VAL A 124 5.03 2.13 -16.18
CA VAL A 124 5.27 2.48 -14.77
C VAL A 124 6.59 1.95 -14.24
N ALA A 125 7.09 0.83 -14.77
CA ALA A 125 8.43 0.33 -14.46
C ALA A 125 9.51 1.33 -14.90
N LYS A 126 9.36 1.96 -16.08
CA LYS A 126 10.27 3.03 -16.54
C LYS A 126 10.22 4.28 -15.66
N LEU A 127 9.09 4.53 -14.98
CA LEU A 127 8.97 5.62 -13.99
C LEU A 127 9.67 5.31 -12.68
N GLY A 128 10.07 4.06 -12.46
CA GLY A 128 10.72 3.62 -11.23
C GLY A 128 9.77 2.99 -10.21
N ALA A 129 8.60 2.48 -10.62
CA ALA A 129 7.72 1.73 -9.73
C ALA A 129 8.48 0.59 -9.08
N HIS A 130 8.37 0.47 -7.77
CA HIS A 130 9.12 -0.53 -7.00
C HIS A 130 8.46 -1.90 -7.01
N ILE A 131 7.13 -1.92 -7.05
CA ILE A 131 6.32 -3.13 -7.02
C ILE A 131 5.15 -2.95 -8.00
N ILE A 132 4.81 -4.02 -8.69
CA ILE A 132 3.61 -4.10 -9.54
C ILE A 132 2.63 -5.05 -8.88
N GLY A 133 1.46 -4.56 -8.51
CA GLY A 133 0.36 -5.35 -7.98
C GLY A 133 -0.50 -5.93 -9.11
N VAL A 134 -0.40 -7.24 -9.33
CA VAL A 134 -1.28 -7.93 -10.28
C VAL A 134 -2.58 -8.27 -9.56
N HIS A 135 -3.52 -7.35 -9.63
CA HIS A 135 -4.74 -7.38 -8.83
C HIS A 135 -5.97 -7.58 -9.72
N THR A 136 -6.89 -8.41 -9.26
CA THR A 136 -8.25 -8.56 -9.81
C THR A 136 -9.24 -8.14 -8.70
N GLY A 137 -10.18 -7.26 -9.05
CA GLY A 137 -11.21 -6.80 -8.10
C GLY A 137 -12.16 -7.91 -7.69
N LEU A 138 -12.93 -7.65 -6.62
CA LEU A 138 -13.94 -8.57 -6.10
C LEU A 138 -15.26 -8.53 -6.91
N ASP A 139 -15.50 -7.45 -7.67
CA ASP A 139 -16.71 -7.23 -8.46
C ASP A 139 -16.67 -7.90 -9.84
#